data_a385c631c61725c24d1f53e09a6cba85
#
_entry.id   a385c631c61725c24d1f53e09a6cba85
#
_cell.length_a   1.000
_cell.length_b   1.000
_cell.length_c   1.000
_cell.angle_alpha   90.00
_cell.angle_beta   90.00
_cell.angle_gamma   90.00
#
_symmetry.space_group_name_H-M   'P 1'
#
loop_
_entity.id
_entity.type
_entity.pdbx_description
1 polymer ?
#
loop_
_entity_poly.entity_id
_entity_poly.type
_entity_poly.pdbx_seq_one_letter_code
_entity_poly.pdbx_strand_id
1 'polypeptide(L)'
;MNYQPLVSVGIPTYNRPEGLRKTLVCITQQTYSKLEIIISDNASTDPQVKATAHEFMAKDDRIRYIRQPKNVGQFFNFKAVMAAATGDYFTWAADDDERAERYIEQCIQAFDLSSQLVVVNAYSRLIHPETEETLRIDRGCTTIGLSKSQRYRRYLSTIFTEQAVVGDLIYGLIRRETLTQTLTDIRILPWDHVLLARLALVGEFYTIPEPLLVSRLGGASRSNPSAARALLLEGTLAQQHPWWTREKWLQQSIWQSDLFVLSKLTLMGWSFLYYCVSFGAAATIKTYLPWLHRLYRSVRYQEPFQLRQKSTASG
;
A
#
# COMPACT_ATOMS: atom_id res chain seq x y z
N MET A 1 6.01 35.23 4.72
CA MET A 1 6.26 33.90 5.32
C MET A 1 5.79 32.86 4.30
N ASN A 2 6.65 32.00 3.82
CA ASN A 2 6.20 30.91 2.94
C ASN A 2 5.28 29.98 3.73
N TYR A 3 4.06 29.79 3.24
CA TYR A 3 3.12 28.83 3.82
C TYR A 3 3.74 27.42 3.78
N GLN A 4 3.93 26.83 4.94
CA GLN A 4 4.31 25.43 5.05
C GLN A 4 3.06 24.60 5.35
N PRO A 5 2.62 23.69 4.45
CA PRO A 5 1.45 22.88 4.69
C PRO A 5 1.66 21.89 5.85
N LEU A 6 0.61 21.62 6.62
CA LEU A 6 0.65 20.57 7.65
C LEU A 6 0.58 19.19 7.00
N VAL A 7 1.48 18.29 7.41
CA VAL A 7 1.47 16.89 6.97
C VAL A 7 1.06 16.00 8.12
N SER A 8 0.03 15.20 7.90
CA SER A 8 -0.40 14.15 8.83
C SER A 8 0.29 12.82 8.49
N VAL A 9 0.97 12.23 9.45
CA VAL A 9 1.55 10.90 9.34
C VAL A 9 0.73 9.93 10.19
N GLY A 10 0.06 8.98 9.54
CA GLY A 10 -0.78 7.99 10.19
C GLY A 10 -0.07 6.65 10.36
N ILE A 11 0.05 6.16 11.60
CA ILE A 11 0.72 4.89 11.94
C ILE A 11 -0.31 3.90 12.49
N PRO A 12 -0.93 3.06 11.65
CA PRO A 12 -1.76 1.96 12.14
C PRO A 12 -0.87 0.82 12.65
N THR A 13 -1.10 0.36 13.89
CA THR A 13 -0.31 -0.72 14.50
C THR A 13 -1.18 -1.77 15.19
N TYR A 14 -0.67 -3.00 15.30
CA TYR A 14 -1.28 -4.09 16.05
C TYR A 14 -0.23 -5.12 16.49
N ASN A 15 0.02 -5.23 17.81
CA ASN A 15 0.95 -6.19 18.43
C ASN A 15 2.38 -6.16 17.84
N ARG A 16 2.91 -4.96 17.52
CA ARG A 16 4.23 -4.79 16.91
C ARG A 16 5.01 -3.63 17.56
N PRO A 17 5.38 -3.73 18.84
CA PRO A 17 6.02 -2.63 19.57
C PRO A 17 7.38 -2.22 18.98
N GLU A 18 8.19 -3.19 18.56
CA GLU A 18 9.52 -2.93 17.97
C GLU A 18 9.42 -2.25 16.60
N GLY A 19 8.47 -2.70 15.78
CA GLY A 19 8.20 -2.07 14.49
C GLY A 19 7.71 -0.63 14.66
N LEU A 20 6.74 -0.42 15.56
CA LEU A 20 6.26 0.92 15.93
C LEU A 20 7.40 1.83 16.38
N ARG A 21 8.34 1.32 17.21
CA ARG A 21 9.50 2.07 17.67
C ARG A 21 10.38 2.51 16.51
N LYS A 22 10.73 1.63 15.59
CA LYS A 22 11.53 1.93 14.40
C LYS A 22 10.88 3.00 13.53
N THR A 23 9.59 2.86 13.25
CA THR A 23 8.82 3.84 12.48
C THR A 23 8.78 5.20 13.17
N LEU A 24 8.54 5.25 14.49
CA LEU A 24 8.53 6.51 15.24
C LEU A 24 9.90 7.20 15.22
N VAL A 25 11.01 6.47 15.34
CA VAL A 25 12.36 7.04 15.19
C VAL A 25 12.49 7.72 13.83
N CYS A 26 12.17 7.04 12.73
CA CYS A 26 12.28 7.61 11.39
C CYS A 26 11.38 8.83 11.17
N ILE A 27 10.16 8.82 11.71
CA ILE A 27 9.22 9.92 11.50
C ILE A 27 9.54 11.14 12.36
N THR A 28 10.00 10.96 13.59
CA THR A 28 10.38 12.08 14.46
C THR A 28 11.65 12.80 13.98
N GLN A 29 12.51 12.10 13.22
CA GLN A 29 13.74 12.63 12.62
C GLN A 29 13.55 13.27 11.24
N GLN A 30 12.33 13.36 10.72
CA GLN A 30 12.10 14.01 9.42
C GLN A 30 12.55 15.49 9.45
N THR A 31 13.24 15.93 8.38
CA THR A 31 13.69 17.34 8.22
C THR A 31 12.51 18.30 8.08
N TYR A 32 11.37 17.82 7.58
CA TYR A 32 10.15 18.60 7.54
C TYR A 32 9.49 18.65 8.91
N SER A 33 9.43 19.82 9.53
CA SER A 33 9.03 19.99 10.93
C SER A 33 7.52 20.09 11.18
N LYS A 34 6.75 20.59 10.19
CA LYS A 34 5.31 20.83 10.34
C LYS A 34 4.49 19.55 10.16
N LEU A 35 4.58 18.68 11.14
CA LEU A 35 3.95 17.36 11.18
C LEU A 35 2.94 17.24 12.32
N GLU A 36 1.89 16.44 12.11
CA GLU A 36 1.18 15.73 13.16
C GLU A 36 1.37 14.22 12.94
N ILE A 37 1.59 13.48 14.02
CA ILE A 37 1.85 12.04 13.98
C ILE A 37 0.74 11.34 14.77
N ILE A 38 -0.01 10.46 14.12
CA ILE A 38 -1.18 9.82 14.68
C ILE A 38 -0.95 8.32 14.73
N ILE A 39 -0.85 7.76 15.92
CA ILE A 39 -0.76 6.32 16.14
C ILE A 39 -2.18 5.78 16.37
N SER A 40 -2.61 4.80 15.57
CA SER A 40 -3.86 4.07 15.80
C SER A 40 -3.56 2.62 16.17
N ASP A 41 -3.67 2.31 17.46
CA ASP A 41 -3.51 0.97 18.00
C ASP A 41 -4.82 0.18 17.87
N ASN A 42 -4.79 -0.88 17.08
CA ASN A 42 -5.94 -1.74 16.77
C ASN A 42 -6.29 -2.71 17.91
N ALA A 43 -6.37 -2.21 19.15
CA ALA A 43 -6.59 -2.98 20.36
C ALA A 43 -5.50 -4.06 20.61
N SER A 44 -4.23 -3.68 20.53
CA SER A 44 -3.10 -4.59 20.81
C SER A 44 -3.24 -5.24 22.17
N THR A 45 -2.96 -6.53 22.23
CA THR A 45 -2.88 -7.29 23.50
C THR A 45 -1.51 -7.17 24.15
N ASP A 46 -0.48 -6.79 23.37
CA ASP A 46 0.86 -6.52 23.86
C ASP A 46 0.93 -5.12 24.50
N PRO A 47 1.16 -5.01 25.83
CA PRO A 47 1.23 -3.74 26.54
C PRO A 47 2.41 -2.86 26.09
N GLN A 48 3.44 -3.44 25.47
CA GLN A 48 4.61 -2.70 25.00
C GLN A 48 4.25 -1.75 23.84
N VAL A 49 3.20 -2.01 23.04
CA VAL A 49 2.73 -1.08 22.02
C VAL A 49 2.33 0.25 22.64
N LYS A 50 1.50 0.22 23.70
CA LYS A 50 1.09 1.41 24.43
C LYS A 50 2.28 2.09 25.10
N ALA A 51 3.16 1.32 25.74
CA ALA A 51 4.34 1.85 26.42
C ALA A 51 5.26 2.59 25.44
N THR A 52 5.54 2.00 24.27
CA THR A 52 6.32 2.64 23.18
C THR A 52 5.67 3.95 22.73
N ALA A 53 4.36 3.96 22.46
CA ALA A 53 3.67 5.18 22.04
C ALA A 53 3.81 6.30 23.10
N HIS A 54 3.58 5.99 24.37
CA HIS A 54 3.68 6.98 25.46
C HIS A 54 5.12 7.48 25.69
N GLU A 55 6.13 6.63 25.50
CA GLU A 55 7.54 7.04 25.56
C GLU A 55 7.86 8.14 24.53
N PHE A 56 7.37 7.96 23.28
CA PHE A 56 7.61 8.95 22.24
C PHE A 56 6.75 10.20 22.40
N MET A 57 5.50 10.07 22.86
CA MET A 57 4.64 11.22 23.19
C MET A 57 5.24 12.12 24.29
N ALA A 58 5.97 11.55 25.24
CA ALA A 58 6.66 12.33 26.27
C ALA A 58 7.84 13.17 25.74
N LYS A 59 8.32 12.88 24.51
CA LYS A 59 9.48 13.53 23.88
C LYS A 59 9.09 14.41 22.68
N ASP A 60 7.88 14.25 22.12
CA ASP A 60 7.45 14.92 20.89
C ASP A 60 5.93 15.20 20.93
N ASP A 61 5.58 16.46 21.13
CA ASP A 61 4.18 16.92 21.25
C ASP A 61 3.37 16.80 19.95
N ARG A 62 4.02 16.50 18.81
CA ARG A 62 3.35 16.25 17.54
C ARG A 62 2.66 14.90 17.50
N ILE A 63 2.92 14.00 18.47
CA ILE A 63 2.43 12.62 18.49
C ILE A 63 1.12 12.53 19.28
N ARG A 64 0.12 11.89 18.66
CA ARG A 64 -1.15 11.53 19.29
C ARG A 64 -1.36 10.01 19.21
N TYR A 65 -1.88 9.42 20.29
CA TYR A 65 -2.19 8.00 20.36
C TYR A 65 -3.70 7.79 20.51
N ILE A 66 -4.25 6.95 19.64
CA ILE A 66 -5.65 6.53 19.65
C ILE A 66 -5.65 4.99 19.75
N ARG A 67 -6.45 4.46 20.69
CA ARG A 67 -6.64 3.01 20.82
C ARG A 67 -8.06 2.65 20.39
N GLN A 68 -8.18 1.69 19.48
CA GLN A 68 -9.47 1.15 19.10
C GLN A 68 -10.06 0.30 20.25
N PRO A 69 -11.39 0.29 20.45
CA PRO A 69 -12.03 -0.49 21.51
C PRO A 69 -11.91 -2.01 21.31
N LYS A 70 -11.73 -2.44 20.06
CA LYS A 70 -11.50 -3.83 19.65
C LYS A 70 -10.68 -3.87 18.36
N ASN A 71 -10.11 -5.03 18.01
CA ASN A 71 -9.50 -5.21 16.71
C ASN A 71 -10.56 -5.10 15.61
N VAL A 72 -10.48 -4.02 14.82
CA VAL A 72 -11.42 -3.72 13.74
C VAL A 72 -10.91 -4.19 12.36
N GLY A 73 -9.73 -4.83 12.32
CA GLY A 73 -9.06 -5.22 11.08
C GLY A 73 -8.20 -4.11 10.48
N GLN A 74 -7.34 -4.51 9.54
CA GLN A 74 -6.35 -3.62 8.94
C GLN A 74 -7.00 -2.41 8.25
N PHE A 75 -7.93 -2.64 7.33
CA PHE A 75 -8.55 -1.56 6.56
C PHE A 75 -9.19 -0.48 7.45
N PHE A 76 -9.97 -0.89 8.45
CA PHE A 76 -10.65 0.06 9.34
C PHE A 76 -9.67 0.80 10.24
N ASN A 77 -8.54 0.17 10.64
CA ASN A 77 -7.49 0.85 11.38
C ASN A 77 -6.75 1.88 10.51
N PHE A 78 -6.45 1.56 9.25
CA PHE A 78 -5.91 2.50 8.26
C PHE A 78 -6.88 3.67 8.01
N LYS A 79 -8.18 3.38 7.89
CA LYS A 79 -9.22 4.41 7.73
C LYS A 79 -9.35 5.28 8.97
N ALA A 80 -9.31 4.71 10.17
CA ALA A 80 -9.43 5.44 11.42
C ALA A 80 -8.29 6.45 11.61
N VAL A 81 -7.05 6.07 11.33
CA VAL A 81 -5.91 6.97 11.44
C VAL A 81 -6.01 8.12 10.43
N MET A 82 -6.47 7.86 9.20
CA MET A 82 -6.70 8.89 8.20
C MET A 82 -7.85 9.83 8.60
N ALA A 83 -8.93 9.30 9.16
CA ALA A 83 -10.06 10.11 9.62
C ALA A 83 -9.72 11.06 10.78
N ALA A 84 -8.69 10.73 11.57
CA ALA A 84 -8.19 11.58 12.65
C ALA A 84 -7.21 12.67 12.17
N ALA A 85 -6.81 12.65 10.91
CA ALA A 85 -5.85 13.57 10.32
C ALA A 85 -6.46 14.93 10.01
N THR A 86 -5.68 16.01 10.24
CA THR A 86 -6.11 17.40 10.03
C THR A 86 -5.25 18.15 9.00
N GLY A 87 -4.10 17.60 8.61
CA GLY A 87 -3.14 18.23 7.69
C GLY A 87 -3.67 18.41 6.26
N ASP A 88 -2.95 19.19 5.48
CA ASP A 88 -3.22 19.42 4.04
C ASP A 88 -2.86 18.17 3.22
N TYR A 89 -1.82 17.47 3.68
CA TYR A 89 -1.34 16.22 3.11
C TYR A 89 -1.39 15.11 4.15
N PHE A 90 -1.48 13.89 3.65
CA PHE A 90 -1.51 12.69 4.48
C PHE A 90 -0.60 11.59 3.92
N THR A 91 0.09 10.87 4.80
CA THR A 91 0.79 9.63 4.45
C THR A 91 0.54 8.58 5.52
N TRP A 92 0.32 7.32 5.11
CA TRP A 92 0.45 6.20 6.05
C TRP A 92 1.93 5.86 6.25
N ALA A 93 2.28 5.46 7.45
CA ALA A 93 3.55 4.82 7.76
C ALA A 93 3.26 3.42 8.30
N ALA A 94 3.73 2.39 7.60
CA ALA A 94 3.66 1.04 8.14
C ALA A 94 4.55 0.95 9.40
N ASP A 95 4.14 0.11 10.33
CA ASP A 95 4.87 -0.09 11.58
C ASP A 95 6.09 -1.03 11.43
N ASP A 96 6.66 -1.13 10.22
CA ASP A 96 7.82 -1.94 9.86
C ASP A 96 8.68 -1.35 8.72
N ASP A 97 8.25 -0.22 8.14
CA ASP A 97 8.98 0.46 7.08
C ASP A 97 9.83 1.62 7.60
N GLU A 98 10.91 1.93 6.89
CA GLU A 98 11.79 3.04 7.20
C GLU A 98 11.73 4.09 6.09
N ARG A 99 11.92 5.36 6.48
CA ARG A 99 11.98 6.51 5.59
C ARG A 99 13.25 7.30 5.84
N ALA A 100 13.87 7.76 4.77
CA ALA A 100 14.96 8.73 4.87
C ALA A 100 14.47 10.05 5.51
N GLU A 101 15.32 10.71 6.28
CA GLU A 101 14.96 11.94 7.03
C GLU A 101 14.36 13.04 6.15
N ARG A 102 14.76 13.12 4.88
CA ARG A 102 14.31 14.12 3.91
C ARG A 102 13.10 13.71 3.06
N TYR A 103 12.52 12.52 3.32
CA TYR A 103 11.45 11.97 2.49
C TYR A 103 10.25 12.90 2.38
N ILE A 104 9.70 13.37 3.51
CA ILE A 104 8.50 14.24 3.51
C ILE A 104 8.81 15.59 2.87
N GLU A 105 9.97 16.18 3.16
CA GLU A 105 10.39 17.45 2.56
C GLU A 105 10.47 17.37 1.05
N GLN A 106 11.12 16.34 0.50
CA GLN A 106 11.21 16.13 -0.94
C GLN A 106 9.85 15.83 -1.58
N CYS A 107 8.96 15.10 -0.89
CA CYS A 107 7.60 14.89 -1.37
C CYS A 107 6.82 16.23 -1.47
N ILE A 108 6.93 17.10 -0.46
CA ILE A 108 6.28 18.42 -0.47
C ILE A 108 6.82 19.27 -1.63
N GLN A 109 8.13 19.33 -1.82
CA GLN A 109 8.74 20.07 -2.94
C GLN A 109 8.30 19.53 -4.30
N ALA A 110 8.15 18.22 -4.43
CA ALA A 110 7.73 17.60 -5.68
C ALA A 110 6.27 17.94 -6.07
N PHE A 111 5.40 18.35 -5.14
CA PHE A 111 4.06 18.81 -5.47
C PHE A 111 4.04 20.09 -6.31
N ASP A 112 5.14 20.85 -6.35
CA ASP A 112 5.28 22.05 -7.22
C ASP A 112 5.46 21.68 -8.70
N LEU A 113 5.77 20.41 -9.04
CA LEU A 113 5.95 19.96 -10.43
C LEU A 113 4.64 19.98 -11.23
N SER A 114 3.49 19.78 -10.58
CA SER A 114 2.18 19.85 -11.22
C SER A 114 1.07 20.09 -10.19
N SER A 115 0.17 21.01 -10.49
CA SER A 115 -1.03 21.25 -9.67
C SER A 115 -2.00 20.06 -9.65
N GLN A 116 -1.88 19.15 -10.61
CA GLN A 116 -2.69 17.92 -10.71
C GLN A 116 -2.15 16.74 -9.90
N LEU A 117 -0.96 16.89 -9.29
CA LEU A 117 -0.40 15.84 -8.44
C LEU A 117 -1.28 15.58 -7.23
N VAL A 118 -1.63 14.32 -7.03
CA VAL A 118 -2.40 13.83 -5.87
C VAL A 118 -1.61 12.86 -5.01
N VAL A 119 -0.63 12.16 -5.59
CA VAL A 119 0.27 11.24 -4.88
C VAL A 119 1.71 11.53 -5.28
N VAL A 120 2.58 11.71 -4.31
CA VAL A 120 4.03 11.75 -4.47
C VAL A 120 4.65 10.66 -3.61
N ASN A 121 5.50 9.85 -4.19
CA ASN A 121 6.25 8.80 -3.51
C ASN A 121 7.74 8.87 -3.91
N ALA A 122 8.55 7.95 -3.44
CA ALA A 122 9.95 7.79 -3.84
C ALA A 122 10.23 6.33 -4.21
N TYR A 123 11.40 6.05 -4.81
CA TYR A 123 11.84 4.67 -4.96
C TYR A 123 11.93 4.00 -3.59
N SER A 124 11.58 2.72 -3.55
CA SER A 124 11.66 1.89 -2.35
C SER A 124 12.67 0.75 -2.55
N ARG A 125 13.50 0.52 -1.55
CA ARG A 125 14.36 -0.66 -1.49
C ARG A 125 13.64 -1.76 -0.72
N LEU A 126 13.36 -2.87 -1.38
CA LEU A 126 12.97 -4.10 -0.69
C LEU A 126 14.22 -4.81 -0.20
N ILE A 127 14.35 -5.00 1.10
CA ILE A 127 15.51 -5.65 1.71
C ILE A 127 15.14 -6.98 2.37
N HIS A 128 16.13 -7.87 2.48
CA HIS A 128 16.01 -9.09 3.26
C HIS A 128 16.02 -8.74 4.76
N PRO A 129 15.10 -9.29 5.58
CA PRO A 129 14.92 -8.86 6.97
C PRO A 129 16.12 -9.18 7.88
N GLU A 130 16.91 -10.20 7.56
CA GLU A 130 18.06 -10.66 8.38
C GLU A 130 19.40 -10.16 7.84
N THR A 131 19.59 -10.19 6.52
CA THR A 131 20.90 -9.82 5.89
C THR A 131 20.96 -8.35 5.49
N GLU A 132 19.83 -7.65 5.48
CA GLU A 132 19.67 -6.26 5.00
C GLU A 132 20.09 -6.06 3.52
N GLU A 133 20.33 -7.14 2.80
CA GLU A 133 20.66 -7.11 1.39
C GLU A 133 19.49 -6.56 0.57
N THR A 134 19.78 -5.66 -0.37
CA THR A 134 18.77 -5.13 -1.29
C THR A 134 18.38 -6.19 -2.30
N LEU A 135 17.18 -6.70 -2.20
CA LEU A 135 16.59 -7.68 -3.11
C LEU A 135 16.09 -7.03 -4.40
N ARG A 136 15.54 -5.82 -4.29
CA ARG A 136 14.96 -5.09 -5.41
C ARG A 136 14.81 -3.60 -5.09
N ILE A 137 14.85 -2.77 -6.13
CA ILE A 137 14.43 -1.36 -6.08
C ILE A 137 13.09 -1.23 -6.83
N ASP A 138 12.06 -0.82 -6.12
CA ASP A 138 10.77 -0.45 -6.69
C ASP A 138 10.82 1.00 -7.18
N ARG A 139 10.47 1.20 -8.45
CA ARG A 139 10.53 2.52 -9.11
C ARG A 139 9.18 3.24 -9.16
N GLY A 140 8.15 2.66 -8.54
CA GLY A 140 6.83 3.26 -8.41
C GLY A 140 6.15 3.55 -9.76
N CYS A 141 5.33 4.61 -9.78
CA CYS A 141 4.49 4.96 -10.93
C CYS A 141 4.45 6.48 -11.13
N THR A 142 5.05 6.98 -12.21
CA THR A 142 4.95 8.40 -12.60
C THR A 142 3.96 8.55 -13.75
N THR A 143 3.04 9.54 -13.63
CA THR A 143 1.96 9.78 -14.60
C THR A 143 1.78 11.25 -14.96
N ILE A 144 2.74 12.12 -14.65
CA ILE A 144 2.69 13.55 -14.97
C ILE A 144 2.48 13.75 -16.49
N GLY A 145 1.57 14.64 -16.85
CA GLY A 145 1.24 14.99 -18.24
C GLY A 145 0.36 13.96 -18.96
N LEU A 146 0.01 12.85 -18.31
CA LEU A 146 -0.87 11.86 -18.91
C LEU A 146 -2.36 12.22 -18.72
N SER A 147 -3.17 11.94 -19.74
CA SER A 147 -4.63 12.02 -19.60
C SER A 147 -5.16 11.02 -18.56
N LYS A 148 -6.36 11.27 -18.04
CA LYS A 148 -7.02 10.43 -17.03
C LYS A 148 -7.03 8.93 -17.41
N SER A 149 -7.37 8.60 -18.64
CA SER A 149 -7.35 7.22 -19.15
C SER A 149 -5.94 6.65 -19.23
N GLN A 150 -4.95 7.45 -19.64
CA GLN A 150 -3.55 7.02 -19.69
C GLN A 150 -2.97 6.80 -18.30
N ARG A 151 -3.28 7.68 -17.32
CA ARG A 151 -2.87 7.50 -15.91
C ARG A 151 -3.37 6.18 -15.36
N TYR A 152 -4.65 5.90 -15.54
CA TYR A 152 -5.25 4.65 -15.08
C TYR A 152 -4.59 3.41 -15.72
N ARG A 153 -4.39 3.45 -17.04
CA ARG A 153 -3.70 2.36 -17.76
C ARG A 153 -2.25 2.19 -17.28
N ARG A 154 -1.51 3.30 -17.10
CA ARG A 154 -0.14 3.25 -16.58
C ARG A 154 -0.09 2.63 -15.19
N TYR A 155 -1.00 3.03 -14.30
CA TYR A 155 -1.11 2.44 -12.98
C TYR A 155 -1.41 0.93 -13.05
N LEU A 156 -2.39 0.49 -13.84
CA LEU A 156 -2.68 -0.94 -14.02
C LEU A 156 -1.47 -1.69 -14.58
N SER A 157 -0.79 -1.14 -15.58
CA SER A 157 0.43 -1.73 -16.13
C SER A 157 1.50 -1.94 -15.05
N THR A 158 1.73 -0.94 -14.21
CA THR A 158 2.69 -1.02 -13.10
C THR A 158 2.35 -2.18 -12.14
N ILE A 159 1.07 -2.33 -11.77
CA ILE A 159 0.62 -3.43 -10.90
C ILE A 159 0.89 -4.81 -11.53
N PHE A 160 0.66 -4.95 -12.84
CA PHE A 160 0.61 -6.27 -13.46
C PHE A 160 1.92 -6.69 -14.13
N THR A 161 2.74 -5.74 -14.61
CA THR A 161 3.91 -6.06 -15.44
C THR A 161 5.26 -5.80 -14.78
N GLU A 162 5.35 -4.79 -13.94
CA GLU A 162 6.64 -4.34 -13.41
C GLU A 162 7.05 -5.04 -12.11
N GLN A 163 6.30 -6.05 -11.65
CA GLN A 163 6.52 -6.71 -10.35
C GLN A 163 6.66 -5.71 -9.19
N ALA A 164 6.19 -4.48 -9.41
CA ALA A 164 6.22 -3.44 -8.42
C ALA A 164 5.46 -3.91 -7.18
N VAL A 165 6.03 -3.73 -6.01
CA VAL A 165 5.29 -3.82 -4.77
C VAL A 165 4.41 -2.57 -4.71
N VAL A 166 3.26 -2.64 -5.38
CA VAL A 166 2.29 -1.52 -5.44
C VAL A 166 1.90 -1.05 -4.04
N GLY A 167 2.08 -1.93 -3.05
CA GLY A 167 1.92 -1.61 -1.65
C GLY A 167 2.70 -0.38 -1.20
N ASP A 168 3.86 -0.10 -1.79
CA ASP A 168 4.67 1.06 -1.36
C ASP A 168 4.09 2.40 -1.87
N LEU A 169 3.30 2.41 -2.95
CA LEU A 169 2.62 3.63 -3.41
C LEU A 169 1.57 4.15 -2.42
N ILE A 170 0.97 3.27 -1.61
CA ILE A 170 0.00 3.68 -0.58
C ILE A 170 0.66 4.49 0.54
N TYR A 171 1.97 4.31 0.75
CA TYR A 171 2.78 5.04 1.72
C TYR A 171 3.34 6.36 1.17
N GLY A 172 2.95 6.74 -0.05
CA GLY A 172 3.22 8.06 -0.63
C GLY A 172 2.55 9.18 0.15
N LEU A 173 3.01 10.41 -0.07
CA LEU A 173 2.35 11.61 0.41
C LEU A 173 1.18 11.94 -0.51
N ILE A 174 -0.03 12.06 0.05
CA ILE A 174 -1.29 12.20 -0.70
C ILE A 174 -1.98 13.49 -0.29
N ARG A 175 -2.57 14.24 -1.24
CA ARG A 175 -3.46 15.36 -0.90
C ARG A 175 -4.64 14.82 -0.08
N ARG A 176 -4.74 15.24 1.20
CA ARG A 176 -5.73 14.68 2.14
C ARG A 176 -7.18 14.90 1.68
N GLU A 177 -7.49 16.04 1.11
CA GLU A 177 -8.83 16.31 0.58
C GLU A 177 -9.21 15.27 -0.49
N THR A 178 -8.34 15.04 -1.48
CA THR A 178 -8.54 14.04 -2.53
C THR A 178 -8.66 12.63 -1.95
N LEU A 179 -7.80 12.30 -0.98
CA LEU A 179 -7.85 11.02 -0.30
C LEU A 179 -9.19 10.80 0.42
N THR A 180 -9.68 11.81 1.14
CA THR A 180 -10.94 11.76 1.88
C THR A 180 -12.13 11.52 0.94
N GLN A 181 -12.15 12.18 -0.22
CA GLN A 181 -13.19 12.01 -1.24
C GLN A 181 -13.13 10.64 -1.92
N THR A 182 -11.93 10.06 -2.03
CA THR A 182 -11.68 8.82 -2.79
C THR A 182 -11.76 7.56 -1.93
N LEU A 183 -11.37 7.64 -0.67
CA LEU A 183 -11.36 6.52 0.28
C LEU A 183 -12.78 6.23 0.78
N THR A 184 -13.52 5.43 0.06
CA THR A 184 -14.81 4.87 0.49
C THR A 184 -14.61 3.56 1.25
N ASP A 185 -15.70 2.91 1.67
CA ASP A 185 -15.63 1.59 2.32
C ASP A 185 -15.26 0.49 1.31
N ILE A 186 -13.97 0.26 1.15
CA ILE A 186 -13.42 -0.78 0.26
C ILE A 186 -13.06 -2.00 1.11
N ARG A 187 -14.03 -2.87 1.36
CA ARG A 187 -13.87 -4.04 2.26
C ARG A 187 -13.34 -5.27 1.54
N ILE A 188 -12.23 -5.12 0.82
CA ILE A 188 -11.57 -6.22 0.10
C ILE A 188 -10.06 -6.22 0.36
N LEU A 189 -9.40 -7.33 0.04
CA LEU A 189 -7.95 -7.40 -0.15
C LEU A 189 -7.66 -7.64 -1.65
N PRO A 190 -6.76 -6.86 -2.25
CA PRO A 190 -6.04 -5.69 -1.74
C PRO A 190 -6.86 -4.38 -1.96
N TRP A 191 -7.30 -3.74 -0.89
CA TRP A 191 -8.09 -2.48 -0.94
C TRP A 191 -7.27 -1.30 -1.46
N ASP A 192 -5.97 -1.29 -1.17
CA ASP A 192 -5.00 -0.30 -1.60
C ASP A 192 -4.89 -0.21 -3.13
N HIS A 193 -4.96 -1.33 -3.83
CA HIS A 193 -4.99 -1.35 -5.30
C HIS A 193 -6.20 -0.59 -5.86
N VAL A 194 -7.37 -0.73 -5.24
CA VAL A 194 -8.59 -0.03 -5.69
C VAL A 194 -8.50 1.45 -5.38
N LEU A 195 -8.02 1.80 -4.18
CA LEU A 195 -7.83 3.20 -3.79
C LEU A 195 -6.88 3.92 -4.73
N LEU A 196 -5.69 3.34 -5.00
CA LEU A 196 -4.71 3.93 -5.91
C LEU A 196 -5.23 4.02 -7.35
N ALA A 197 -5.99 3.03 -7.82
CA ALA A 197 -6.65 3.09 -9.13
C ALA A 197 -7.63 4.26 -9.22
N ARG A 198 -8.41 4.51 -8.19
CA ARG A 198 -9.31 5.67 -8.11
C ARG A 198 -8.54 6.98 -8.05
N LEU A 199 -7.47 7.07 -7.27
CA LEU A 199 -6.60 8.25 -7.23
C LEU A 199 -5.99 8.55 -8.61
N ALA A 200 -5.59 7.53 -9.39
CA ALA A 200 -5.10 7.70 -10.75
C ALA A 200 -6.16 8.26 -11.72
N LEU A 201 -7.46 8.02 -11.47
CA LEU A 201 -8.56 8.66 -12.22
C LEU A 201 -8.73 10.13 -11.83
N VAL A 202 -8.39 10.52 -10.61
CA VAL A 202 -8.59 11.90 -10.11
C VAL A 202 -7.40 12.79 -10.41
N GLY A 203 -6.16 12.31 -10.22
CA GLY A 203 -4.98 13.14 -10.38
C GLY A 203 -3.73 12.38 -10.82
N GLU A 204 -2.62 13.09 -10.85
CA GLU A 204 -1.32 12.60 -11.28
C GLU A 204 -0.53 12.00 -10.12
N PHE A 205 0.35 11.05 -10.44
CA PHE A 205 1.32 10.45 -9.53
C PHE A 205 2.73 10.85 -9.95
N TYR A 206 3.59 11.03 -8.98
CA TYR A 206 5.01 11.20 -9.20
C TYR A 206 5.82 10.34 -8.24
N THR A 207 6.86 9.71 -8.75
CA THR A 207 7.80 8.97 -7.92
C THR A 207 9.19 9.61 -8.06
N ILE A 208 9.71 10.11 -6.94
CA ILE A 208 11.05 10.69 -6.83
C ILE A 208 12.06 9.60 -7.16
N PRO A 209 13.01 9.84 -8.10
CA PRO A 209 13.95 8.80 -8.56
C PRO A 209 15.12 8.57 -7.58
N GLU A 210 14.84 8.57 -6.28
CA GLU A 210 15.78 8.30 -5.20
C GLU A 210 15.20 7.27 -4.23
N PRO A 211 16.00 6.33 -3.71
CA PRO A 211 15.55 5.29 -2.79
C PRO A 211 15.42 5.85 -1.36
N LEU A 212 14.31 6.55 -1.10
CA LEU A 212 14.03 7.18 0.19
C LEU A 212 13.15 6.33 1.11
N LEU A 213 12.68 5.18 0.63
CA LEU A 213 11.90 4.21 1.39
C LEU A 213 12.65 2.89 1.48
N VAL A 214 12.45 2.19 2.60
CA VAL A 214 12.94 0.82 2.80
C VAL A 214 11.80 -0.03 3.33
N SER A 215 11.44 -1.06 2.57
CA SER A 215 10.47 -2.09 2.99
C SER A 215 11.19 -3.41 3.25
N ARG A 216 10.67 -4.23 4.17
CA ARG A 216 11.24 -5.54 4.50
C ARG A 216 10.39 -6.68 3.94
N LEU A 217 11.06 -7.70 3.39
CA LEU A 217 10.38 -8.91 2.95
C LEU A 217 9.75 -9.60 4.15
N GLY A 218 8.45 -9.92 4.07
CA GLY A 218 7.75 -10.66 5.13
C GLY A 218 6.91 -9.82 6.09
N GLY A 219 6.62 -8.57 5.76
CA GLY A 219 5.82 -7.65 6.58
C GLY A 219 4.43 -8.18 7.02
N ALA A 220 3.72 -7.41 7.83
CA ALA A 220 2.48 -7.79 8.56
C ALA A 220 1.39 -8.48 7.73
N SER A 221 1.23 -8.12 6.47
CA SER A 221 0.23 -8.71 5.56
C SER A 221 0.46 -10.19 5.25
N ARG A 222 1.65 -10.73 5.54
CA ARG A 222 2.01 -12.13 5.30
C ARG A 222 1.93 -13.01 6.54
N SER A 223 1.94 -12.43 7.74
CA SER A 223 2.02 -13.19 9.00
C SER A 223 0.73 -13.95 9.35
N ASN A 224 -0.45 -13.49 8.94
CA ASN A 224 -1.69 -14.23 9.10
C ASN A 224 -2.74 -13.88 8.01
N PRO A 225 -2.60 -14.43 6.79
CA PRO A 225 -3.49 -14.12 5.67
C PRO A 225 -4.96 -14.53 5.90
N SER A 226 -5.20 -15.57 6.69
CA SER A 226 -6.56 -16.09 6.93
C SER A 226 -7.35 -15.19 7.88
N ALA A 227 -6.74 -14.74 8.98
CA ALA A 227 -7.38 -13.80 9.91
C ALA A 227 -7.59 -12.42 9.28
N ALA A 228 -6.61 -11.92 8.52
CA ALA A 228 -6.76 -10.68 7.77
C ALA A 228 -7.93 -10.76 6.76
N ARG A 229 -8.06 -11.88 6.05
CA ARG A 229 -9.17 -12.11 5.13
C ARG A 229 -10.52 -12.17 5.84
N ALA A 230 -10.62 -12.84 6.98
CA ALA A 230 -11.88 -12.97 7.72
C ALA A 230 -12.45 -11.61 8.18
N LEU A 231 -11.58 -10.66 8.51
CA LEU A 231 -11.98 -9.33 8.99
C LEU A 231 -12.30 -8.31 7.88
N LEU A 232 -11.91 -8.58 6.64
CA LEU A 232 -11.97 -7.61 5.55
C LEU A 232 -12.98 -7.93 4.46
N LEU A 233 -13.41 -9.19 4.33
CA LEU A 233 -14.15 -9.64 3.16
C LEU A 233 -15.65 -9.73 3.43
N GLU A 234 -16.43 -9.02 2.62
CA GLU A 234 -17.88 -9.20 2.56
C GLU A 234 -18.21 -10.51 1.81
N GLY A 235 -18.71 -11.48 2.58
CA GLY A 235 -19.27 -12.73 2.06
C GLY A 235 -18.25 -13.77 1.56
N THR A 236 -18.73 -15.01 1.42
CA THR A 236 -17.94 -16.18 1.03
C THR A 236 -17.29 -16.05 -0.35
N LEU A 237 -17.96 -15.40 -1.32
CA LEU A 237 -17.42 -15.23 -2.67
C LEU A 237 -16.17 -14.33 -2.69
N ALA A 238 -16.17 -13.24 -1.92
CA ALA A 238 -15.04 -12.34 -1.81
C ALA A 238 -13.84 -13.02 -1.14
N GLN A 239 -14.08 -13.89 -0.15
CA GLN A 239 -13.05 -14.69 0.52
C GLN A 239 -12.44 -15.74 -0.40
N GLN A 240 -13.27 -16.40 -1.23
CA GLN A 240 -12.82 -17.40 -2.18
C GLN A 240 -12.11 -16.82 -3.39
N HIS A 241 -12.57 -15.67 -3.87
CA HIS A 241 -12.11 -15.03 -5.11
C HIS A 241 -11.74 -13.54 -4.92
N PRO A 242 -10.71 -13.23 -4.10
CA PRO A 242 -10.35 -11.85 -3.77
C PRO A 242 -9.94 -11.03 -5.01
N TRP A 243 -9.27 -11.65 -5.97
CA TRP A 243 -8.84 -10.99 -7.20
C TRP A 243 -10.00 -10.68 -8.14
N TRP A 244 -11.02 -11.54 -8.22
CA TRP A 244 -12.25 -11.27 -8.95
C TRP A 244 -13.05 -10.15 -8.29
N THR A 245 -13.12 -10.15 -6.97
CA THR A 245 -13.78 -9.09 -6.21
C THR A 245 -13.07 -7.76 -6.41
N ARG A 246 -11.73 -7.74 -6.40
CA ARG A 246 -10.95 -6.54 -6.75
C ARG A 246 -11.29 -6.05 -8.16
N GLU A 247 -11.33 -6.95 -9.15
CA GLU A 247 -11.66 -6.59 -10.52
C GLU A 247 -13.04 -5.93 -10.62
N LYS A 248 -14.05 -6.45 -9.94
CA LYS A 248 -15.38 -5.81 -9.86
C LYS A 248 -15.30 -4.37 -9.33
N TRP A 249 -14.52 -4.14 -8.28
CA TRP A 249 -14.33 -2.81 -7.71
C TRP A 249 -13.58 -1.86 -8.67
N LEU A 250 -12.62 -2.36 -9.42
CA LEU A 250 -11.94 -1.59 -10.47
C LEU A 250 -12.91 -1.22 -11.59
N GLN A 251 -13.72 -2.16 -12.09
CA GLN A 251 -14.77 -1.91 -13.09
C GLN A 251 -15.78 -0.87 -12.61
N GLN A 252 -16.25 -0.99 -11.39
CA GLN A 252 -17.16 -0.01 -10.77
C GLN A 252 -16.51 1.37 -10.69
N SER A 253 -15.26 1.47 -10.33
CA SER A 253 -14.53 2.73 -10.23
C SER A 253 -14.39 3.43 -11.59
N ILE A 254 -14.13 2.68 -12.68
CA ILE A 254 -14.12 3.20 -14.03
C ILE A 254 -15.53 3.69 -14.42
N TRP A 255 -16.56 2.90 -14.14
CA TRP A 255 -17.93 3.24 -14.50
C TRP A 255 -18.43 4.51 -13.81
N GLN A 256 -18.09 4.68 -12.55
CA GLN A 256 -18.45 5.86 -11.73
C GLN A 256 -17.63 7.12 -12.05
N SER A 257 -16.54 7.00 -12.81
CA SER A 257 -15.71 8.15 -13.21
C SER A 257 -16.45 9.09 -14.18
N ASP A 258 -15.95 10.30 -14.36
CA ASP A 258 -16.45 11.31 -15.29
C ASP A 258 -15.93 11.14 -16.75
N LEU A 259 -15.33 10.00 -17.06
CA LEU A 259 -14.87 9.70 -18.42
C LEU A 259 -16.03 9.51 -19.42
N PHE A 260 -15.77 9.81 -20.69
CA PHE A 260 -16.69 9.46 -21.77
C PHE A 260 -16.92 7.94 -21.84
N VAL A 261 -18.13 7.54 -22.23
CA VAL A 261 -18.57 6.11 -22.26
C VAL A 261 -17.58 5.23 -23.02
N LEU A 262 -17.12 5.66 -24.21
CA LEU A 262 -16.16 4.88 -25.00
C LEU A 262 -14.84 4.67 -24.25
N SER A 263 -14.34 5.69 -23.56
CA SER A 263 -13.14 5.58 -22.71
C SER A 263 -13.35 4.62 -21.54
N LYS A 264 -14.53 4.65 -20.91
CA LYS A 264 -14.89 3.70 -19.85
C LYS A 264 -14.86 2.27 -20.38
N LEU A 265 -15.56 2.00 -21.47
CA LEU A 265 -15.59 0.66 -22.08
C LEU A 265 -14.19 0.16 -22.46
N THR A 266 -13.36 1.04 -23.02
CA THR A 266 -11.96 0.71 -23.35
C THR A 266 -11.15 0.36 -22.11
N LEU A 267 -11.23 1.17 -21.04
CA LEU A 267 -10.51 0.91 -19.78
C LEU A 267 -11.01 -0.36 -19.08
N MET A 268 -12.32 -0.59 -19.11
CA MET A 268 -12.92 -1.81 -18.55
C MET A 268 -12.41 -3.06 -19.29
N GLY A 269 -12.33 -3.01 -20.61
CA GLY A 269 -11.74 -4.07 -21.42
C GLY A 269 -10.27 -4.32 -21.09
N TRP A 270 -9.47 -3.26 -20.95
CA TRP A 270 -8.07 -3.36 -20.52
C TRP A 270 -7.91 -3.94 -19.11
N SER A 271 -8.69 -3.47 -18.14
CA SER A 271 -8.66 -3.98 -16.76
C SER A 271 -8.98 -5.48 -16.75
N PHE A 272 -10.03 -5.88 -17.45
CA PHE A 272 -10.42 -7.29 -17.56
C PHE A 272 -9.36 -8.15 -18.27
N LEU A 273 -8.75 -7.65 -19.32
CA LEU A 273 -7.65 -8.34 -20.00
C LEU A 273 -6.47 -8.57 -19.05
N TYR A 274 -6.05 -7.54 -18.31
CA TYR A 274 -5.00 -7.69 -17.28
C TYR A 274 -5.38 -8.73 -16.23
N TYR A 275 -6.63 -8.71 -15.76
CA TYR A 275 -7.12 -9.73 -14.84
C TYR A 275 -7.00 -11.13 -15.42
N CYS A 276 -7.47 -11.35 -16.62
CA CYS A 276 -7.41 -12.66 -17.31
C CYS A 276 -5.97 -13.15 -17.48
N VAL A 277 -5.06 -12.28 -17.91
CA VAL A 277 -3.65 -12.63 -18.13
C VAL A 277 -2.94 -12.93 -16.81
N SER A 278 -3.19 -12.13 -15.76
CA SER A 278 -2.45 -12.25 -14.51
C SER A 278 -2.99 -13.30 -13.55
N PHE A 279 -4.30 -13.53 -13.55
CA PHE A 279 -4.98 -14.38 -12.56
C PHE A 279 -5.77 -15.52 -13.19
N GLY A 280 -6.36 -15.34 -14.36
CA GLY A 280 -7.08 -16.38 -15.09
C GLY A 280 -6.12 -17.51 -15.51
N ALA A 281 -5.00 -17.15 -16.13
CA ALA A 281 -3.96 -18.11 -16.50
C ALA A 281 -3.34 -18.77 -15.26
N ALA A 282 -3.04 -17.99 -14.22
CA ALA A 282 -2.46 -18.52 -12.97
C ALA A 282 -3.42 -19.47 -12.24
N ALA A 283 -4.73 -19.19 -12.22
CA ALA A 283 -5.72 -20.10 -11.64
C ALA A 283 -5.83 -21.42 -12.43
N THR A 284 -5.86 -21.35 -13.75
CA THR A 284 -5.88 -22.50 -14.65
C THR A 284 -4.61 -23.34 -14.50
N ILE A 285 -3.44 -22.70 -14.52
CA ILE A 285 -2.14 -23.37 -14.33
C ILE A 285 -2.05 -24.02 -12.93
N LYS A 286 -2.53 -23.36 -11.88
CA LYS A 286 -2.55 -23.93 -10.53
C LYS A 286 -3.43 -25.18 -10.45
N THR A 287 -4.58 -25.17 -11.13
CA THR A 287 -5.57 -26.27 -11.07
C THR A 287 -5.14 -27.45 -11.90
N TYR A 288 -4.73 -27.23 -13.16
CA TYR A 288 -4.48 -28.29 -14.12
C TYR A 288 -3.00 -28.64 -14.32
N LEU A 289 -2.07 -27.73 -14.02
CA LEU A 289 -0.64 -27.92 -14.19
C LEU A 289 0.15 -27.40 -12.95
N PRO A 290 -0.02 -28.01 -11.76
CA PRO A 290 0.55 -27.49 -10.51
C PRO A 290 2.09 -27.40 -10.51
N TRP A 291 2.79 -28.17 -11.34
CA TRP A 291 4.24 -28.08 -11.50
C TRP A 291 4.64 -26.80 -12.26
N LEU A 292 3.87 -26.43 -13.30
CA LEU A 292 4.09 -25.19 -14.08
C LEU A 292 3.78 -23.94 -13.22
N HIS A 293 2.78 -24.04 -12.34
CA HIS A 293 2.49 -22.98 -11.37
C HIS A 293 3.65 -22.77 -10.39
N ARG A 294 4.33 -23.84 -9.95
CA ARG A 294 5.53 -23.74 -9.11
C ARG A 294 6.69 -23.08 -9.85
N LEU A 295 6.91 -23.48 -11.12
CA LEU A 295 7.92 -22.86 -11.97
C LEU A 295 7.61 -21.38 -12.22
N TYR A 296 6.34 -21.05 -12.51
CA TYR A 296 5.88 -19.67 -12.66
C TYR A 296 6.12 -18.84 -11.38
N ARG A 297 5.85 -19.38 -10.20
CA ARG A 297 6.15 -18.73 -8.92
C ARG A 297 7.65 -18.53 -8.71
N SER A 298 8.45 -19.54 -8.98
CA SER A 298 9.92 -19.49 -8.87
C SER A 298 10.50 -18.35 -9.74
N VAL A 299 10.04 -18.23 -10.99
CA VAL A 299 10.49 -17.17 -11.91
C VAL A 299 9.94 -15.81 -11.52
N ARG A 300 8.65 -15.73 -11.14
CA ARG A 300 7.98 -14.46 -10.84
C ARG A 300 8.37 -13.86 -9.48
N TYR A 301 8.64 -14.71 -8.49
CA TYR A 301 8.91 -14.28 -7.11
C TYR A 301 10.34 -14.59 -6.66
N GLN A 302 11.20 -15.11 -7.55
CA GLN A 302 12.55 -15.56 -7.23
C GLN A 302 12.60 -16.54 -6.05
N GLU A 303 11.52 -17.30 -5.82
CA GLU A 303 11.48 -18.35 -4.82
C GLU A 303 12.31 -19.55 -5.34
N PRO A 304 13.16 -20.19 -4.51
CA PRO A 304 13.95 -21.35 -4.95
C PRO A 304 13.02 -22.49 -5.38
N PHE A 305 13.24 -23.00 -6.59
CA PHE A 305 12.49 -24.11 -7.14
C PHE A 305 12.89 -25.42 -6.44
N GLN A 306 12.07 -25.91 -5.52
CA GLN A 306 12.26 -27.22 -4.89
C GLN A 306 11.41 -28.28 -5.59
N LEU A 307 12.06 -29.18 -6.33
CA LEU A 307 11.45 -30.46 -6.74
C LEU A 307 11.31 -31.34 -5.49
N ARG A 308 10.07 -31.62 -5.06
CA ARG A 308 9.85 -32.73 -4.13
C ARG A 308 10.34 -34.02 -4.79
N GLN A 309 11.49 -34.52 -4.39
CA GLN A 309 11.84 -35.93 -4.63
C GLN A 309 10.73 -36.75 -4.00
N LYS A 310 10.04 -37.53 -4.81
CA LYS A 310 9.19 -38.60 -4.30
C LYS A 310 10.13 -39.55 -3.54
N SER A 311 10.05 -39.59 -2.22
CA SER A 311 10.63 -40.68 -1.44
C SER A 311 9.93 -41.94 -1.90
N THR A 312 10.60 -42.72 -2.70
CA THR A 312 10.29 -44.13 -2.89
C THR A 312 10.63 -44.78 -1.56
N ALA A 313 9.65 -44.91 -0.68
CA ALA A 313 9.73 -45.85 0.41
C ALA A 313 9.59 -47.27 -0.19
N SER A 314 10.71 -47.90 -0.42
CA SER A 314 10.82 -49.34 -0.55
C SER A 314 11.07 -49.88 0.84
N GLY A 315 10.25 -50.81 1.29
CA GLY A 315 10.44 -51.58 2.49
C GLY A 315 9.13 -51.99 3.09
#